data_75dcccba35ea5d5a67852c31e68accaf
#
_entry.id   75dcccba35ea5d5a67852c31e68accaf
#
_cell.length_a   1.000
_cell.length_b   1.000
_cell.length_c   1.000
_cell.angle_alpha   90.00
_cell.angle_beta   90.00
_cell.angle_gamma   90.00
#
_symmetry.space_group_name_H-M   'P 1'
#
loop_
_entity.id
_entity.type
_entity.pdbx_description
1 polymer ?
#
loop_
_entity_poly.entity_id
_entity_poly.type
_entity_poly.pdbx_seq_one_letter_code
_entity_poly.pdbx_strand_id
1 'polypeptide(L)'
;MLEQKIFDDTKTAFSLKSDSELNRAYFLFKMISLQPLVKVGSALTNFALNINLPIKGIVKATVFDHFCGGESEKDCVSTIDAMYSKNVHSVLDFSVEGKETEALFDAALNRVLSVIDFSKNRPGLPFAVFKPTGFGRFEVWRKVTEKENLTDKELKEWKRIQERFHEVCAKAKACDLKLLIDAEESWMQGAVDDLVLEMMQTYNKEKPIVFTTLQCYRWDRLAYLKELHLDGIDKGYHLGVKIVRGAYMEKER
;
A
#
# COMPACT_ATOMS: atom_id res chain seq x y z
N MET A 1 -2.49 4.64 40.66
CA MET A 1 -2.25 5.27 39.36
C MET A 1 -3.40 4.84 38.46
N LEU A 2 -4.27 5.76 38.04
CA LEU A 2 -5.28 5.46 37.02
C LEU A 2 -4.52 5.09 35.74
N GLU A 3 -4.67 3.88 35.25
CA GLU A 3 -4.21 3.48 33.93
C GLU A 3 -4.83 4.46 32.93
N GLN A 4 -4.03 5.35 32.40
CA GLN A 4 -4.45 6.28 31.35
C GLN A 4 -4.70 5.43 30.09
N LYS A 5 -5.94 5.18 29.76
CA LYS A 5 -6.31 4.43 28.58
C LYS A 5 -5.92 5.27 27.36
N ILE A 6 -4.92 4.82 26.62
CA ILE A 6 -4.28 5.53 25.49
C ILE A 6 -5.29 6.03 24.44
N PHE A 7 -6.43 5.34 24.30
CA PHE A 7 -7.44 5.64 23.27
C PHE A 7 -8.68 6.40 23.80
N ASP A 8 -8.69 6.84 25.06
CA ASP A 8 -9.84 7.55 25.64
C ASP A 8 -9.84 9.07 25.38
N ASP A 9 -8.71 9.64 24.96
CA ASP A 9 -8.60 11.07 24.64
C ASP A 9 -9.08 11.34 23.20
N THR A 10 -10.38 11.41 23.02
CA THR A 10 -11.01 11.73 21.72
C THR A 10 -10.74 13.17 21.27
N LYS A 11 -10.47 14.10 22.20
CA LYS A 11 -10.14 15.49 21.86
C LYS A 11 -8.80 15.57 21.10
N THR A 12 -7.80 14.84 21.57
CA THR A 12 -6.52 14.75 20.88
C THR A 12 -6.65 13.97 19.58
N ALA A 13 -7.36 12.84 19.59
CA ALA A 13 -7.56 11.98 18.40
C ALA A 13 -8.21 12.73 17.22
N PHE A 14 -9.17 13.62 17.52
CA PHE A 14 -9.91 14.37 16.51
C PHE A 14 -9.51 15.85 16.40
N SER A 15 -8.36 16.24 16.95
CA SER A 15 -7.93 17.63 16.99
C SER A 15 -7.74 18.32 15.63
N LEU A 16 -7.66 17.55 14.54
CA LEU A 16 -7.56 18.03 13.16
C LEU A 16 -8.93 18.10 12.45
N LYS A 17 -10.02 17.77 13.14
CA LYS A 17 -11.36 17.74 12.57
C LYS A 17 -12.24 18.82 13.19
N SER A 18 -13.01 19.50 12.37
CA SER A 18 -14.07 20.39 12.81
C SER A 18 -15.30 19.60 13.25
N ASP A 19 -16.17 20.22 14.05
CA ASP A 19 -17.45 19.61 14.49
C ASP A 19 -18.31 19.20 13.28
N SER A 20 -18.29 19.99 12.20
CA SER A 20 -19.05 19.67 10.97
C SER A 20 -18.49 18.43 10.28
N GLU A 21 -17.18 18.25 10.23
CA GLU A 21 -16.55 17.05 9.68
C GLU A 21 -16.81 15.83 10.54
N LEU A 22 -16.81 15.98 11.88
CA LEU A 22 -17.12 14.90 12.80
C LEU A 22 -18.58 14.45 12.67
N ASN A 23 -19.53 15.41 12.58
CA ASN A 23 -20.94 15.10 12.38
C ASN A 23 -21.17 14.41 11.02
N ARG A 24 -20.50 14.85 9.96
CA ARG A 24 -20.54 14.19 8.65
C ARG A 24 -20.02 12.77 8.73
N ALA A 25 -18.87 12.57 9.38
CA ALA A 25 -18.28 11.25 9.57
C ALA A 25 -19.22 10.32 10.36
N TYR A 26 -19.79 10.80 11.47
CA TYR A 26 -20.75 10.04 12.27
C TYR A 26 -21.95 9.59 11.43
N PHE A 27 -22.54 10.51 10.66
CA PHE A 27 -23.67 10.17 9.79
C PHE A 27 -23.26 9.14 8.72
N LEU A 28 -22.11 9.32 8.07
CA LEU A 28 -21.60 8.41 7.07
C LEU A 28 -21.41 6.99 7.64
N PHE A 29 -20.75 6.86 8.79
CA PHE A 29 -20.54 5.56 9.43
C PHE A 29 -21.86 4.91 9.88
N LYS A 30 -22.81 5.70 10.36
CA LYS A 30 -24.16 5.22 10.69
C LYS A 30 -24.88 4.67 9.45
N MET A 31 -24.75 5.32 8.30
CA MET A 31 -25.30 4.82 7.04
C MET A 31 -24.60 3.53 6.57
N ILE A 32 -23.25 3.48 6.64
CA ILE A 32 -22.46 2.31 6.26
C ILE A 32 -22.75 1.09 7.16
N SER A 33 -23.12 1.30 8.42
CA SER A 33 -23.47 0.20 9.33
C SER A 33 -24.75 -0.54 8.92
N LEU A 34 -25.59 0.07 8.07
CA LEU A 34 -26.81 -0.52 7.54
C LEU A 34 -26.55 -1.29 6.24
N GLN A 35 -26.18 -2.57 6.32
CA GLN A 35 -25.83 -3.42 5.19
C GLN A 35 -26.81 -3.37 3.99
N PRO A 36 -28.16 -3.39 4.18
CA PRO A 36 -29.09 -3.28 3.06
C PRO A 36 -28.93 -1.96 2.30
N LEU A 37 -28.67 -0.86 3.02
CA LEU A 37 -28.52 0.47 2.45
C LEU A 37 -27.24 0.58 1.62
N VAL A 38 -26.14 -0.04 2.10
CA VAL A 38 -24.87 -0.10 1.35
C VAL A 38 -25.07 -0.86 0.04
N LYS A 39 -25.74 -2.02 0.06
CA LYS A 39 -25.99 -2.82 -1.15
C LYS A 39 -26.82 -2.04 -2.18
N VAL A 40 -27.88 -1.41 -1.75
CA VAL A 40 -28.75 -0.61 -2.63
C VAL A 40 -28.00 0.63 -3.15
N GLY A 41 -27.31 1.34 -2.27
CA GLY A 41 -26.50 2.52 -2.61
C GLY A 41 -25.41 2.20 -3.64
N SER A 42 -24.67 1.10 -3.44
CA SER A 42 -23.64 0.67 -4.39
C SER A 42 -24.24 0.29 -5.76
N ALA A 43 -25.37 -0.42 -5.78
CA ALA A 43 -26.05 -0.79 -7.02
C ALA A 43 -26.54 0.44 -7.80
N LEU A 44 -27.14 1.42 -7.11
CA LEU A 44 -27.59 2.68 -7.71
C LEU A 44 -26.42 3.52 -8.21
N THR A 45 -25.32 3.60 -7.46
CA THR A 45 -24.12 4.33 -7.87
C THR A 45 -23.51 3.70 -9.12
N ASN A 46 -23.35 2.38 -9.15
CA ASN A 46 -22.84 1.67 -10.33
C ASN A 46 -23.76 1.86 -11.56
N PHE A 47 -25.08 1.76 -11.38
CA PHE A 47 -26.04 2.03 -12.44
C PHE A 47 -25.90 3.47 -12.98
N ALA A 48 -25.86 4.47 -12.09
CA ALA A 48 -25.72 5.87 -12.47
C ALA A 48 -24.40 6.17 -13.21
N LEU A 49 -23.29 5.53 -12.77
CA LEU A 49 -22.00 5.63 -13.48
C LEU A 49 -22.05 5.00 -14.86
N ASN A 50 -22.68 3.83 -15.00
CA ASN A 50 -22.82 3.12 -16.28
C ASN A 50 -23.61 3.92 -17.32
N ILE A 51 -24.60 4.73 -16.89
CA ILE A 51 -25.37 5.61 -17.78
C ILE A 51 -24.80 7.04 -17.84
N ASN A 52 -23.57 7.24 -17.35
CA ASN A 52 -22.87 8.53 -17.36
C ASN A 52 -23.60 9.68 -16.66
N LEU A 53 -24.39 9.41 -15.61
CA LEU A 53 -24.96 10.50 -14.79
C LEU A 53 -23.85 11.28 -14.06
N PRO A 54 -23.97 12.61 -13.93
CA PRO A 54 -22.93 13.45 -13.32
C PRO A 54 -22.93 13.36 -11.77
N ILE A 55 -22.86 12.15 -11.22
CA ILE A 55 -22.87 11.90 -9.77
C ILE A 55 -21.49 11.96 -9.12
N LYS A 56 -20.42 12.07 -9.91
CA LYS A 56 -19.03 12.08 -9.39
C LYS A 56 -18.81 13.13 -8.31
N GLY A 57 -19.37 14.33 -8.48
CA GLY A 57 -19.26 15.42 -7.50
C GLY A 57 -19.91 15.06 -6.15
N ILE A 58 -21.07 14.40 -6.17
CA ILE A 58 -21.77 13.96 -4.94
C ILE A 58 -20.97 12.86 -4.24
N VAL A 59 -20.51 11.85 -4.99
CA VAL A 59 -19.69 10.77 -4.43
C VAL A 59 -18.40 11.32 -3.85
N LYS A 60 -17.75 12.27 -4.54
CA LYS A 60 -16.55 12.94 -4.05
C LYS A 60 -16.81 13.66 -2.73
N ALA A 61 -17.77 14.54 -2.67
CA ALA A 61 -18.07 15.36 -1.49
C ALA A 61 -18.61 14.55 -0.29
N THR A 62 -19.12 13.36 -0.48
CA THR A 62 -19.71 12.53 0.61
C THR A 62 -18.80 11.44 1.12
N VAL A 63 -18.37 10.56 0.22
CA VAL A 63 -17.61 9.35 0.58
C VAL A 63 -16.12 9.54 0.35
N PHE A 64 -15.73 10.01 -0.85
CA PHE A 64 -14.32 10.08 -1.25
C PHE A 64 -13.52 11.01 -0.33
N ASP A 65 -13.98 12.23 -0.07
CA ASP A 65 -13.29 13.21 0.79
C ASP A 65 -13.09 12.74 2.24
N HIS A 66 -13.85 11.72 2.67
CA HIS A 66 -13.67 11.15 4.00
C HIS A 66 -12.56 10.09 4.05
N PHE A 67 -12.44 9.28 3.01
CA PHE A 67 -11.53 8.13 2.97
C PHE A 67 -10.25 8.37 2.17
N CYS A 68 -10.24 9.36 1.28
CA CYS A 68 -9.12 9.63 0.39
C CYS A 68 -8.53 11.02 0.65
N GLY A 69 -7.22 11.12 0.62
CA GLY A 69 -6.52 12.40 0.79
C GLY A 69 -6.63 13.33 -0.43
N GLY A 70 -6.88 12.79 -1.64
CA GLY A 70 -6.98 13.52 -2.88
C GLY A 70 -6.94 12.60 -4.10
N GLU A 71 -7.15 13.15 -5.29
CA GLU A 71 -7.05 12.43 -6.58
C GLU A 71 -5.63 12.46 -7.15
N SER A 72 -4.81 13.40 -6.68
CA SER A 72 -3.40 13.55 -7.04
C SER A 72 -2.56 13.85 -5.81
N GLU A 73 -1.22 13.72 -5.93
CA GLU A 73 -0.30 14.06 -4.84
C GLU A 73 -0.44 15.52 -4.41
N LYS A 74 -0.73 16.41 -5.35
CA LYS A 74 -0.91 17.86 -5.08
C LYS A 74 -2.15 18.12 -4.22
N ASP A 75 -3.23 17.40 -4.46
CA ASP A 75 -4.47 17.53 -3.69
C ASP A 75 -4.28 17.08 -2.24
N CYS A 76 -3.35 16.14 -2.00
CA CYS A 76 -3.05 15.60 -0.67
C CYS A 76 -2.22 16.56 0.20
N VAL A 77 -1.58 17.61 -0.37
CA VAL A 77 -0.61 18.45 0.36
C VAL A 77 -1.20 19.06 1.63
N SER A 78 -2.38 19.64 1.56
CA SER A 78 -3.02 20.25 2.74
C SER A 78 -3.28 19.26 3.86
N THR A 79 -3.69 18.03 3.52
CA THR A 79 -3.91 16.95 4.49
C THR A 79 -2.58 16.48 5.09
N ILE A 80 -1.54 16.31 4.26
CA ILE A 80 -0.19 15.93 4.71
C ILE A 80 0.36 16.96 5.69
N ASP A 81 0.28 18.25 5.35
CA ASP A 81 0.80 19.34 6.18
C ASP A 81 0.02 19.44 7.50
N ALA A 82 -1.30 19.30 7.47
CA ALA A 82 -2.14 19.28 8.66
C ALA A 82 -1.78 18.11 9.59
N MET A 83 -1.60 16.90 9.05
CA MET A 83 -1.17 15.72 9.81
C MET A 83 0.24 15.92 10.39
N TYR A 84 1.17 16.41 9.57
CA TYR A 84 2.54 16.63 9.98
C TYR A 84 2.68 17.72 11.07
N SER A 85 1.78 18.71 11.11
CA SER A 85 1.73 19.71 12.20
C SER A 85 1.47 19.09 13.59
N LYS A 86 0.98 17.84 13.63
CA LYS A 86 0.77 17.03 14.82
C LYS A 86 1.78 15.88 14.96
N ASN A 87 2.91 15.94 14.25
CA ASN A 87 3.92 14.87 14.17
C ASN A 87 3.37 13.54 13.65
N VAL A 88 2.31 13.57 12.84
CA VAL A 88 1.76 12.40 12.16
C VAL A 88 2.21 12.44 10.71
N HIS A 89 2.99 11.44 10.31
CA HIS A 89 3.47 11.30 8.94
C HIS A 89 2.42 10.59 8.09
N SER A 90 2.49 10.84 6.78
CA SER A 90 1.60 10.22 5.81
C SER A 90 2.35 9.32 4.85
N VAL A 91 1.65 8.38 4.23
CA VAL A 91 2.14 7.57 3.12
C VAL A 91 1.13 7.70 1.99
N LEU A 92 1.59 8.07 0.80
CA LEU A 92 0.74 8.11 -0.39
C LEU A 92 0.70 6.72 -1.02
N ASP A 93 -0.47 6.10 -0.99
CA ASP A 93 -0.74 4.84 -1.68
C ASP A 93 -1.67 5.10 -2.86
N PHE A 94 -1.19 4.77 -4.06
CA PHE A 94 -1.98 4.79 -5.29
C PHE A 94 -2.14 3.36 -5.78
N SER A 95 -3.19 2.71 -5.31
CA SER A 95 -3.48 1.32 -5.65
C SER A 95 -4.52 1.24 -6.77
N VAL A 96 -4.16 0.63 -7.88
CA VAL A 96 -5.11 0.23 -8.94
C VAL A 96 -4.96 -1.26 -9.13
N GLU A 97 -5.95 -2.01 -8.68
CA GLU A 97 -6.01 -3.46 -8.81
C GLU A 97 -6.51 -3.89 -10.19
N GLY A 98 -6.30 -5.17 -10.55
CA GLY A 98 -6.84 -5.78 -11.76
C GLY A 98 -6.14 -5.36 -13.06
N LYS A 99 -4.86 -4.99 -13.01
CA LYS A 99 -4.06 -4.73 -14.22
C LYS A 99 -3.60 -6.04 -14.84
N GLU A 100 -3.67 -6.11 -16.17
CA GLU A 100 -3.29 -7.34 -16.90
C GLU A 100 -2.41 -7.07 -18.12
N THR A 101 -2.04 -5.82 -18.39
CA THR A 101 -1.24 -5.47 -19.56
C THR A 101 0.07 -4.79 -19.19
N GLU A 102 1.11 -5.02 -19.97
CA GLU A 102 2.43 -4.44 -19.76
C GLU A 102 2.39 -2.90 -19.70
N ALA A 103 1.58 -2.26 -20.56
CA ALA A 103 1.42 -0.82 -20.56
C ALA A 103 0.83 -0.28 -19.24
N LEU A 104 -0.06 -1.03 -18.61
CA LEU A 104 -0.64 -0.67 -17.31
C LEU A 104 0.36 -0.89 -16.16
N PHE A 105 1.21 -1.91 -16.25
CA PHE A 105 2.29 -2.13 -15.28
C PHE A 105 3.37 -1.04 -15.38
N ASP A 106 3.75 -0.64 -16.60
CA ASP A 106 4.67 0.47 -16.81
C ASP A 106 4.08 1.81 -16.32
N ALA A 107 2.80 2.03 -16.52
CA ALA A 107 2.10 3.19 -15.96
C ALA A 107 2.08 3.18 -14.42
N ALA A 108 1.93 1.99 -13.80
CA ALA A 108 2.02 1.84 -12.35
C ALA A 108 3.43 2.14 -11.83
N LEU A 109 4.47 1.61 -12.48
CA LEU A 109 5.86 1.93 -12.17
C LEU A 109 6.09 3.46 -12.22
N ASN A 110 5.73 4.10 -13.32
CA ASN A 110 5.88 5.54 -13.49
C ASN A 110 5.16 6.33 -12.39
N ARG A 111 4.00 5.84 -11.95
CA ARG A 111 3.26 6.46 -10.85
C ARG A 111 4.02 6.35 -9.52
N VAL A 112 4.57 5.18 -9.19
CA VAL A 112 5.38 4.99 -7.98
C VAL A 112 6.64 5.85 -8.03
N LEU A 113 7.32 5.93 -9.18
CA LEU A 113 8.49 6.79 -9.36
C LEU A 113 8.12 8.27 -9.15
N SER A 114 6.96 8.73 -9.65
CA SER A 114 6.44 10.08 -9.42
C SER A 114 6.18 10.34 -7.93
N VAL A 115 5.59 9.39 -7.21
CA VAL A 115 5.36 9.50 -5.75
C VAL A 115 6.69 9.59 -5.00
N ILE A 116 7.72 8.83 -5.39
CA ILE A 116 9.06 8.93 -4.79
C ILE A 116 9.66 10.32 -5.02
N ASP A 117 9.58 10.86 -6.24
CA ASP A 117 10.09 12.20 -6.52
C ASP A 117 9.30 13.29 -5.78
N PHE A 118 7.99 13.13 -5.66
CA PHE A 118 7.15 14.05 -4.90
C PHE A 118 7.44 14.01 -3.40
N SER A 119 7.70 12.82 -2.85
CA SER A 119 7.98 12.61 -1.42
C SER A 119 9.39 13.03 -1.02
N LYS A 120 10.31 13.08 -1.97
CA LYS A 120 11.67 13.55 -1.76
C LYS A 120 11.68 14.94 -1.12
N ASN A 121 12.44 15.10 -0.04
CA ASN A 121 12.56 16.35 0.70
C ASN A 121 11.24 16.82 1.38
N ARG A 122 10.25 15.93 1.57
CA ARG A 122 9.02 16.23 2.33
C ARG A 122 9.03 15.43 3.64
N PRO A 123 9.36 16.05 4.78
CA PRO A 123 9.43 15.33 6.06
C PRO A 123 8.13 14.64 6.45
N GLY A 124 6.98 15.17 6.02
CA GLY A 124 5.66 14.55 6.25
C GLY A 124 5.42 13.24 5.47
N LEU A 125 6.30 12.89 4.51
CA LEU A 125 6.18 11.70 3.65
C LEU A 125 7.47 10.86 3.73
N PRO A 126 7.72 10.12 4.82
CA PRO A 126 8.96 9.37 5.01
C PRO A 126 9.02 8.05 4.24
N PHE A 127 7.92 7.63 3.63
CA PHE A 127 7.79 6.37 2.91
C PHE A 127 7.06 6.54 1.58
N ALA A 128 7.47 5.75 0.58
CA ALA A 128 6.63 5.37 -0.56
C ALA A 128 6.16 3.92 -0.39
N VAL A 129 5.11 3.52 -1.10
CA VAL A 129 4.55 2.17 -1.04
C VAL A 129 4.08 1.73 -2.42
N PHE A 130 4.17 0.42 -2.70
CA PHE A 130 3.52 -0.19 -3.85
C PHE A 130 3.12 -1.65 -3.59
N LYS A 131 2.18 -2.15 -4.42
CA LYS A 131 1.76 -3.55 -4.42
C LYS A 131 2.41 -4.32 -5.57
N PRO A 132 2.94 -5.53 -5.33
CA PRO A 132 3.56 -6.37 -6.36
C PRO A 132 2.68 -6.63 -7.58
N THR A 133 1.36 -6.83 -7.40
CA THR A 133 0.41 -7.02 -8.51
C THR A 133 0.28 -5.78 -9.40
N GLY A 134 0.73 -4.61 -8.95
CA GLY A 134 0.86 -3.42 -9.78
C GLY A 134 1.95 -3.52 -10.85
N PHE A 135 2.89 -4.47 -10.73
CA PHE A 135 4.06 -4.60 -11.61
C PHE A 135 4.05 -5.87 -12.48
N GLY A 136 3.07 -6.74 -12.30
CA GLY A 136 2.95 -7.94 -13.11
C GLY A 136 1.68 -8.73 -12.81
N ARG A 137 1.30 -9.61 -13.77
CA ARG A 137 0.11 -10.44 -13.64
C ARG A 137 0.22 -11.39 -12.45
N PHE A 138 -0.87 -11.50 -11.70
CA PHE A 138 -0.99 -12.41 -10.56
C PHE A 138 -0.57 -13.86 -10.91
N GLU A 139 -0.98 -14.35 -12.07
CA GLU A 139 -0.68 -15.72 -12.51
C GLU A 139 0.83 -15.98 -12.65
N VAL A 140 1.61 -15.00 -13.09
CA VAL A 140 3.09 -15.13 -13.18
C VAL A 140 3.70 -15.24 -11.78
N TRP A 141 3.26 -14.38 -10.86
CA TRP A 141 3.68 -14.44 -9.46
C TRP A 141 3.35 -15.78 -8.80
N ARG A 142 2.13 -16.29 -9.02
CA ARG A 142 1.67 -17.58 -8.49
C ARG A 142 2.55 -18.72 -9.02
N LYS A 143 2.76 -18.81 -10.32
CA LYS A 143 3.58 -19.86 -10.94
C LYS A 143 5.01 -19.85 -10.42
N VAL A 144 5.62 -18.67 -10.26
CA VAL A 144 6.98 -18.56 -9.69
C VAL A 144 6.97 -19.04 -8.24
N THR A 145 5.97 -18.66 -7.44
CA THR A 145 5.82 -19.13 -6.05
C THR A 145 5.70 -20.64 -5.96
N GLU A 146 4.92 -21.24 -6.84
CA GLU A 146 4.67 -22.69 -6.88
C GLU A 146 5.75 -23.48 -7.66
N LYS A 147 6.77 -22.77 -8.18
CA LYS A 147 7.87 -23.36 -8.97
C LYS A 147 7.40 -24.09 -10.22
N GLU A 148 6.30 -23.62 -10.81
CA GLU A 148 5.78 -24.12 -12.09
C GLU A 148 6.64 -23.62 -13.27
N ASN A 149 6.60 -24.38 -14.38
CA ASN A 149 7.26 -23.96 -15.60
C ASN A 149 6.58 -22.74 -16.21
N LEU A 150 7.35 -21.71 -16.47
CA LEU A 150 6.89 -20.52 -17.19
C LEU A 150 7.03 -20.75 -18.70
N THR A 151 6.04 -20.31 -19.47
CA THR A 151 6.15 -20.20 -20.92
C THR A 151 7.14 -19.10 -21.31
N ASP A 152 7.63 -19.08 -22.56
CA ASP A 152 8.55 -18.04 -23.07
C ASP A 152 7.98 -16.62 -22.89
N LYS A 153 6.66 -16.47 -22.98
CA LYS A 153 5.98 -15.20 -22.73
C LYS A 153 6.07 -14.83 -21.24
N GLU A 154 5.76 -15.76 -20.36
CA GLU A 154 5.78 -15.55 -18.91
C GLU A 154 7.20 -15.33 -18.37
N LEU A 155 8.21 -15.96 -18.98
CA LEU A 155 9.62 -15.68 -18.67
C LEU A 155 10.00 -14.22 -18.98
N LYS A 156 9.51 -13.67 -20.10
CA LYS A 156 9.71 -12.26 -20.43
C LYS A 156 8.97 -11.34 -19.48
N GLU A 157 7.73 -11.70 -19.10
CA GLU A 157 6.94 -10.94 -18.10
C GLU A 157 7.63 -10.96 -16.74
N TRP A 158 8.13 -12.12 -16.28
CA TRP A 158 8.87 -12.23 -15.03
C TRP A 158 10.12 -11.36 -15.01
N LYS A 159 10.89 -11.38 -16.09
CA LYS A 159 12.07 -10.51 -16.22
C LYS A 159 11.69 -9.02 -16.11
N ARG A 160 10.59 -8.59 -16.73
CA ARG A 160 10.11 -7.20 -16.62
C ARG A 160 9.66 -6.85 -15.21
N ILE A 161 9.06 -7.80 -14.49
CA ILE A 161 8.72 -7.63 -13.07
C ILE A 161 9.99 -7.33 -12.26
N GLN A 162 11.03 -8.14 -12.43
CA GLN A 162 12.32 -7.95 -11.76
C GLN A 162 12.94 -6.59 -12.10
N GLU A 163 12.95 -6.21 -13.38
CA GLU A 163 13.45 -4.91 -13.84
C GLU A 163 12.70 -3.75 -13.17
N ARG A 164 11.37 -3.80 -13.06
CA ARG A 164 10.56 -2.79 -12.37
C ARG A 164 10.87 -2.69 -10.88
N PHE A 165 11.08 -3.82 -10.21
CA PHE A 165 11.50 -3.84 -8.80
C PHE A 165 12.87 -3.17 -8.61
N HIS A 166 13.84 -3.51 -9.45
CA HIS A 166 15.15 -2.88 -9.41
C HIS A 166 15.06 -1.36 -9.65
N GLU A 167 14.28 -0.93 -10.63
CA GLU A 167 14.14 0.49 -10.98
C GLU A 167 13.55 1.29 -9.82
N VAL A 168 12.46 0.82 -9.20
CA VAL A 168 11.82 1.53 -8.09
C VAL A 168 12.70 1.53 -6.83
N CYS A 169 13.39 0.43 -6.52
CA CYS A 169 14.28 0.34 -5.37
C CYS A 169 15.53 1.22 -5.55
N ALA A 170 16.13 1.24 -6.76
CA ALA A 170 17.24 2.11 -7.10
C ALA A 170 16.84 3.60 -6.97
N LYS A 171 15.64 3.96 -7.45
CA LYS A 171 15.10 5.32 -7.32
C LYS A 171 14.89 5.71 -5.85
N ALA A 172 14.31 4.83 -5.05
CA ALA A 172 14.11 5.06 -3.63
C ALA A 172 15.44 5.28 -2.90
N LYS A 173 16.45 4.45 -3.17
CA LYS A 173 17.81 4.63 -2.63
C LYS A 173 18.43 5.96 -3.05
N ALA A 174 18.34 6.31 -4.32
CA ALA A 174 18.90 7.58 -4.84
C ALA A 174 18.21 8.82 -4.23
N CYS A 175 16.94 8.71 -3.86
CA CYS A 175 16.18 9.78 -3.19
C CYS A 175 16.28 9.74 -1.66
N ASP A 176 16.98 8.78 -1.08
CA ASP A 176 17.04 8.52 0.36
C ASP A 176 15.65 8.36 1.01
N LEU A 177 14.72 7.75 0.30
CA LEU A 177 13.34 7.52 0.71
C LEU A 177 13.11 6.03 1.00
N LYS A 178 12.48 5.73 2.12
CA LYS A 178 12.12 4.35 2.46
C LYS A 178 10.97 3.86 1.58
N LEU A 179 11.05 2.60 1.16
CA LEU A 179 10.10 1.97 0.25
C LEU A 179 9.45 0.75 0.92
N LEU A 180 8.14 0.80 1.10
CA LEU A 180 7.35 -0.31 1.61
C LEU A 180 6.85 -1.15 0.43
N ILE A 181 7.08 -2.45 0.46
CA ILE A 181 6.52 -3.41 -0.52
C ILE A 181 5.43 -4.20 0.19
N ASP A 182 4.19 -4.02 -0.24
CA ASP A 182 3.04 -4.65 0.39
C ASP A 182 2.99 -6.14 0.12
N ALA A 183 2.61 -6.91 1.13
CA ALA A 183 2.28 -8.31 0.97
C ALA A 183 0.83 -8.45 0.51
N GLU A 184 0.59 -9.39 -0.38
CA GLU A 184 -0.72 -9.68 -0.94
C GLU A 184 -1.13 -11.14 -0.64
N GLU A 185 -1.84 -11.81 -1.56
CA GLU A 185 -2.30 -13.18 -1.33
C GLU A 185 -1.14 -14.16 -1.14
N SER A 186 -1.32 -15.13 -0.24
CA SER A 186 -0.29 -16.13 0.09
C SER A 186 0.16 -16.96 -1.11
N TRP A 187 -0.72 -17.15 -2.10
CA TRP A 187 -0.44 -17.91 -3.33
C TRP A 187 0.67 -17.30 -4.20
N MET A 188 0.89 -16.00 -4.09
CA MET A 188 1.94 -15.29 -4.82
C MET A 188 3.09 -14.82 -3.93
N GLN A 189 2.90 -14.86 -2.61
CA GLN A 189 3.80 -14.21 -1.66
C GLN A 189 5.21 -14.80 -1.64
N GLY A 190 5.38 -16.08 -1.97
CA GLY A 190 6.72 -16.71 -2.02
C GLY A 190 7.65 -16.01 -3.01
N ALA A 191 7.19 -15.79 -4.24
CA ALA A 191 7.97 -15.08 -5.25
C ALA A 191 8.23 -13.61 -4.87
N VAL A 192 7.29 -12.97 -4.18
CA VAL A 192 7.47 -11.61 -3.65
C VAL A 192 8.53 -11.60 -2.57
N ASP A 193 8.46 -12.54 -1.61
CA ASP A 193 9.43 -12.65 -0.50
C ASP A 193 10.86 -12.81 -1.05
N ASP A 194 11.05 -13.70 -2.04
CA ASP A 194 12.35 -13.94 -2.68
C ASP A 194 12.88 -12.69 -3.38
N LEU A 195 12.04 -12.00 -4.16
CA LEU A 195 12.46 -10.80 -4.88
C LEU A 195 12.73 -9.62 -3.95
N VAL A 196 11.93 -9.44 -2.89
CA VAL A 196 12.17 -8.40 -1.88
C VAL A 196 13.45 -8.68 -1.08
N LEU A 197 13.75 -9.96 -0.79
CA LEU A 197 15.02 -10.35 -0.18
C LEU A 197 16.21 -9.93 -1.05
N GLU A 198 16.17 -10.19 -2.36
CA GLU A 198 17.18 -9.73 -3.32
C GLU A 198 17.33 -8.20 -3.30
N MET A 199 16.21 -7.46 -3.29
CA MET A 199 16.22 -6.01 -3.20
C MET A 199 16.85 -5.51 -1.89
N MET A 200 16.54 -6.11 -0.75
CA MET A 200 17.17 -5.76 0.53
C MET A 200 18.67 -6.05 0.53
N GLN A 201 19.09 -7.21 0.02
CA GLN A 201 20.51 -7.56 -0.11
C GLN A 201 21.28 -6.56 -1.00
N THR A 202 20.62 -6.00 -2.00
CA THR A 202 21.21 -5.05 -2.94
C THR A 202 21.22 -3.61 -2.40
N TYR A 203 20.10 -3.14 -1.85
CA TYR A 203 19.88 -1.72 -1.58
C TYR A 203 19.98 -1.33 -0.11
N ASN A 204 19.94 -2.29 0.83
CA ASN A 204 19.97 -2.02 2.28
C ASN A 204 21.37 -2.16 2.91
N LYS A 205 22.46 -1.91 2.16
CA LYS A 205 23.82 -2.12 2.69
C LYS A 205 24.22 -1.14 3.78
N GLU A 206 23.75 0.10 3.72
CA GLU A 206 24.12 1.16 4.68
C GLU A 206 23.03 1.43 5.70
N LYS A 207 21.76 1.33 5.26
CA LYS A 207 20.55 1.54 6.07
C LYS A 207 19.35 0.87 5.39
N PRO A 208 18.24 0.63 6.13
CA PRO A 208 17.05 0.05 5.52
C PRO A 208 16.35 1.07 4.61
N ILE A 209 16.35 0.81 3.32
CA ILE A 209 15.60 1.53 2.28
C ILE A 209 14.38 0.71 1.86
N VAL A 210 14.57 -0.58 1.56
CA VAL A 210 13.52 -1.50 1.13
C VAL A 210 12.98 -2.26 2.33
N PHE A 211 11.66 -2.32 2.45
CA PHE A 211 10.95 -2.96 3.55
C PHE A 211 10.00 -4.02 2.99
N THR A 212 10.11 -5.25 3.51
CA THR A 212 9.10 -6.29 3.32
C THR A 212 7.91 -6.10 4.25
N THR A 213 6.76 -6.71 3.92
CA THR A 213 5.56 -6.69 4.77
C THR A 213 5.27 -8.09 5.32
N LEU A 214 5.15 -8.19 6.64
CA LEU A 214 4.79 -9.42 7.35
C LEU A 214 3.31 -9.41 7.74
N GLN A 215 2.56 -10.42 7.28
CA GLN A 215 1.13 -10.61 7.55
C GLN A 215 0.95 -11.51 8.77
N CYS A 216 0.64 -10.92 9.94
CA CYS A 216 0.61 -11.65 11.22
C CYS A 216 -0.51 -12.69 11.36
N TYR A 217 -1.49 -12.76 10.45
CA TYR A 217 -2.48 -13.84 10.44
C TYR A 217 -1.88 -15.17 9.96
N ARG A 218 -0.73 -15.14 9.27
CA ARG A 218 -0.03 -16.32 8.81
C ARG A 218 0.92 -16.84 9.90
N TRP A 219 0.79 -18.10 10.21
CA TRP A 219 1.58 -18.76 11.26
C TRP A 219 3.06 -18.97 10.90
N ASP A 220 3.42 -18.93 9.61
CA ASP A 220 4.79 -19.12 9.11
C ASP A 220 5.66 -17.85 9.22
N ARG A 221 5.06 -16.67 9.42
CA ARG A 221 5.78 -15.38 9.33
C ARG A 221 6.79 -15.13 10.44
N LEU A 222 6.60 -15.71 11.62
CA LEU A 222 7.61 -15.57 12.69
C LEU A 222 8.89 -16.36 12.37
N ALA A 223 8.77 -17.56 11.79
CA ALA A 223 9.92 -18.34 11.35
C ALA A 223 10.67 -17.61 10.24
N TYR A 224 9.95 -17.14 9.23
CA TYR A 224 10.48 -16.33 8.14
C TYR A 224 11.21 -15.07 8.62
N LEU A 225 10.67 -14.32 9.58
CA LEU A 225 11.35 -13.15 10.15
C LEU A 225 12.69 -13.51 10.81
N LYS A 226 12.74 -14.66 11.52
CA LYS A 226 13.98 -15.14 12.15
C LYS A 226 15.02 -15.49 11.10
N GLU A 227 14.62 -16.17 10.02
CA GLU A 227 15.50 -16.51 8.89
C GLU A 227 16.03 -15.26 8.20
N LEU A 228 15.17 -14.28 7.90
CA LEU A 228 15.58 -12.99 7.35
C LEU A 228 16.58 -12.25 8.24
N HIS A 229 16.38 -12.29 9.55
CA HIS A 229 17.29 -11.63 10.49
C HIS A 229 18.68 -12.28 10.46
N LEU A 230 18.76 -13.61 10.46
CA LEU A 230 20.02 -14.33 10.37
C LEU A 230 20.71 -14.11 9.02
N ASP A 231 19.94 -14.13 7.92
CA ASP A 231 20.46 -13.84 6.58
C ASP A 231 21.02 -12.41 6.48
N GLY A 232 20.36 -11.43 7.11
CA GLY A 232 20.83 -10.05 7.17
C GLY A 232 22.16 -9.90 7.91
N ILE A 233 22.35 -10.63 8.99
CA ILE A 233 23.61 -10.67 9.75
C ILE A 233 24.72 -11.32 8.89
N ASP A 234 24.43 -12.48 8.31
CA ASP A 234 25.40 -13.26 7.52
C ASP A 234 25.84 -12.49 6.26
N LYS A 235 24.91 -11.90 5.51
CA LYS A 235 25.17 -11.21 4.24
C LYS A 235 25.44 -9.72 4.36
N GLY A 236 25.38 -9.16 5.57
CA GLY A 236 25.70 -7.76 5.84
C GLY A 236 24.76 -6.77 5.15
N TYR A 237 23.45 -6.86 5.45
CA TYR A 237 22.46 -5.86 5.05
C TYR A 237 21.48 -5.55 6.20
N HIS A 238 20.86 -4.37 6.13
CA HIS A 238 19.87 -3.95 7.13
C HIS A 238 18.48 -4.46 6.78
N LEU A 239 17.81 -5.07 7.75
CA LEU A 239 16.46 -5.55 7.60
C LEU A 239 15.45 -4.40 7.70
N GLY A 240 14.58 -4.26 6.70
CA GLY A 240 13.41 -3.38 6.71
C GLY A 240 12.14 -4.22 6.81
N VAL A 241 11.29 -3.98 7.82
CA VAL A 241 10.07 -4.75 8.05
C VAL A 241 8.89 -3.85 8.37
N LYS A 242 7.77 -4.07 7.67
CA LYS A 242 6.44 -3.56 7.99
C LYS A 242 5.60 -4.71 8.53
N ILE A 243 4.98 -4.53 9.69
CA ILE A 243 4.14 -5.54 10.32
C ILE A 243 2.68 -5.14 10.18
N VAL A 244 1.86 -6.04 9.63
CA VAL A 244 0.41 -5.85 9.46
C VAL A 244 -0.35 -7.04 10.02
N ARG A 245 -1.59 -6.83 10.47
CA ARG A 245 -2.47 -7.96 10.79
C ARG A 245 -2.71 -8.81 9.55
N GLY A 246 -2.94 -8.15 8.41
CA GLY A 246 -3.16 -8.72 7.09
C GLY A 246 -4.61 -8.63 6.64
N ALA A 247 -4.82 -8.22 5.39
CA ALA A 247 -6.14 -7.97 4.81
C ALA A 247 -6.74 -9.20 4.11
N TYR A 248 -5.91 -10.21 3.80
CA TYR A 248 -6.30 -11.33 2.93
C TYR A 248 -6.82 -12.55 3.69
N MET A 249 -6.81 -12.55 5.03
CA MET A 249 -7.22 -13.67 5.87
C MET A 249 -8.62 -14.23 5.53
N GLU A 250 -9.59 -13.36 5.25
CA GLU A 250 -10.95 -13.80 4.93
C GLU A 250 -11.06 -14.40 3.53
N LYS A 251 -10.23 -13.92 2.59
CA LYS A 251 -10.17 -14.42 1.22
C LYS A 251 -9.48 -15.81 1.14
N GLU A 252 -8.58 -16.08 2.08
CA GLU A 252 -7.75 -17.29 2.12
C GLU A 252 -8.30 -18.38 3.04
N ARG A 253 -9.43 -18.14 3.71
CA ARG A 253 -10.18 -19.14 4.49
C ARG A 253 -11.12 -19.93 3.60
#